data_7cc5917948b842c64d09914855bc658c
#
_entry.id   7cc5917948b842c64d09914855bc658c
#
_cell.length_a   1.000
_cell.length_b   1.000
_cell.length_c   1.000
_cell.angle_alpha   90.00
_cell.angle_beta   90.00
_cell.angle_gamma   90.00
#
_symmetry.space_group_name_H-M   'P 1'
#
loop_
_entity.id
_entity.type
_entity.pdbx_description
1 polymer ?
#
loop_
_entity_poly.entity_id
_entity_poly.type
_entity_poly.pdbx_seq_one_letter_code
_entity_poly.pdbx_strand_id
1 'polypeptide(L)'
;MDTAEPDGGTGQEQARSAEDAREYVQQIRSLPVEQIIGDVLFSMLQAAQIKVGRRDARLLIDLSAVAHEHARPYLPDELTKQIDQALGQLRLAQVSAEGQVSQRSEVEENDLTRVPAPPSAPAPQPPPAPPPSRLWVPGR
;
A
#
# COMPACT_ATOMS: atom_id res chain seq x y z
N MET A 1 -10.55 2.59 -61.35
CA MET A 1 -9.21 2.06 -61.00
C MET A 1 -9.05 2.25 -59.52
N ASP A 2 -9.33 1.22 -58.82
CA ASP A 2 -9.34 1.18 -57.36
C ASP A 2 -7.96 0.71 -56.90
N THR A 3 -7.12 1.62 -56.46
CA THR A 3 -5.82 1.27 -55.89
C THR A 3 -6.00 1.25 -54.39
N ALA A 4 -6.36 0.10 -53.88
CA ALA A 4 -6.29 -0.19 -52.47
C ALA A 4 -4.83 -0.11 -52.02
N GLU A 5 -4.45 0.95 -51.34
CA GLU A 5 -3.18 0.99 -50.62
C GLU A 5 -3.22 -0.02 -49.50
N PRO A 6 -2.24 -0.92 -49.41
CA PRO A 6 -2.17 -1.84 -48.32
C PRO A 6 -1.74 -1.11 -47.03
N ASP A 7 -2.57 -1.25 -46.05
CA ASP A 7 -2.39 -0.94 -44.64
C ASP A 7 -1.00 -1.33 -44.11
N GLY A 8 -0.01 -0.48 -44.35
CA GLY A 8 1.36 -0.66 -43.88
C GLY A 8 1.64 -0.11 -42.49
N GLY A 9 0.64 0.50 -41.84
CA GLY A 9 0.82 1.19 -40.55
C GLY A 9 0.86 0.28 -39.34
N THR A 10 0.05 -0.75 -39.30
CA THR A 10 -0.12 -1.60 -38.11
C THR A 10 1.10 -2.45 -37.78
N GLY A 11 1.82 -2.95 -38.79
CA GLY A 11 3.01 -3.77 -38.57
C GLY A 11 4.20 -2.99 -38.00
N GLN A 12 4.37 -1.74 -38.42
CA GLN A 12 5.46 -0.89 -37.91
C GLN A 12 5.19 -0.37 -36.49
N GLU A 13 3.94 -0.05 -36.17
CA GLU A 13 3.55 0.35 -34.82
C GLU A 13 3.70 -0.80 -33.83
N GLN A 14 3.32 -2.01 -34.22
CA GLN A 14 3.51 -3.20 -33.39
C GLN A 14 5.00 -3.54 -33.20
N ALA A 15 5.84 -3.38 -34.21
CA ALA A 15 7.27 -3.59 -34.10
C ALA A 15 7.92 -2.58 -33.14
N ARG A 16 7.58 -1.31 -33.24
CA ARG A 16 8.06 -0.25 -32.32
C ARG A 16 7.62 -0.51 -30.89
N SER A 17 6.36 -0.85 -30.69
CA SER A 17 5.82 -1.21 -29.36
C SER A 17 6.54 -2.42 -28.76
N ALA A 18 6.93 -3.41 -29.56
CA ALA A 18 7.69 -4.55 -29.10
C ALA A 18 9.15 -4.21 -28.76
N GLU A 19 9.77 -3.28 -29.50
CA GLU A 19 11.12 -2.76 -29.20
C GLU A 19 11.10 -1.94 -27.91
N ASP A 20 10.17 -1.02 -27.76
CA ASP A 20 9.99 -0.20 -26.56
C ASP A 20 9.78 -1.08 -25.32
N ALA A 21 8.99 -2.13 -25.45
CA ALA A 21 8.77 -3.11 -24.36
C ALA A 21 10.05 -3.85 -23.98
N ARG A 22 10.87 -4.23 -24.96
CA ARG A 22 12.15 -4.89 -24.71
C ARG A 22 13.15 -3.94 -24.05
N GLU A 23 13.24 -2.70 -24.52
CA GLU A 23 14.09 -1.68 -23.90
C GLU A 23 13.68 -1.41 -22.47
N TYR A 24 12.39 -1.27 -22.21
CA TYR A 24 11.86 -1.12 -20.85
C TYR A 24 12.25 -2.29 -19.94
N VAL A 25 12.10 -3.53 -20.42
CA VAL A 25 12.51 -4.73 -19.66
C VAL A 25 14.01 -4.70 -19.36
N GLN A 26 14.85 -4.35 -20.34
CA GLN A 26 16.29 -4.25 -20.14
C GLN A 26 16.65 -3.16 -19.14
N GLN A 27 15.99 -2.01 -19.22
CA GLN A 27 16.16 -0.90 -18.29
C GLN A 27 15.85 -1.33 -16.86
N ILE A 28 14.68 -1.95 -16.63
CA ILE A 28 14.30 -2.42 -15.28
C ILE A 28 15.29 -3.48 -14.77
N ARG A 29 15.75 -4.41 -15.64
CA ARG A 29 16.72 -5.44 -15.23
C ARG A 29 18.09 -4.87 -14.84
N SER A 30 18.47 -3.72 -15.39
CA SER A 30 19.74 -3.06 -15.10
C SER A 30 19.71 -2.15 -13.88
N LEU A 31 18.51 -1.76 -13.42
CA LEU A 31 18.39 -0.90 -12.24
C LEU A 31 18.66 -1.68 -10.95
N PRO A 32 19.42 -1.08 -10.00
CA PRO A 32 19.54 -1.62 -8.66
C PRO A 32 18.16 -1.69 -7.98
N VAL A 33 17.91 -2.75 -7.24
CA VAL A 33 16.60 -2.96 -6.59
C VAL A 33 16.27 -1.86 -5.57
N GLU A 34 17.27 -1.34 -4.88
CA GLU A 34 17.12 -0.22 -3.94
C GLU A 34 16.61 1.05 -4.62
N GLN A 35 17.00 1.30 -5.86
CA GLN A 35 16.48 2.42 -6.63
C GLN A 35 15.00 2.21 -6.98
N ILE A 36 14.63 1.02 -7.44
CA ILE A 36 13.24 0.67 -7.75
C ILE A 36 12.35 0.83 -6.51
N ILE A 37 12.79 0.32 -5.37
CA ILE A 37 12.06 0.44 -4.11
C ILE A 37 11.91 1.91 -3.71
N GLY A 38 12.99 2.68 -3.82
CA GLY A 38 12.98 4.11 -3.53
C GLY A 38 11.97 4.86 -4.39
N ASP A 39 11.97 4.65 -5.70
CA ASP A 39 11.06 5.30 -6.63
C ASP A 39 9.59 4.96 -6.34
N VAL A 40 9.29 3.70 -6.02
CA VAL A 40 7.95 3.26 -5.65
C VAL A 40 7.50 3.90 -4.35
N LEU A 41 8.34 3.89 -3.32
CA LEU A 41 8.03 4.50 -2.02
C LEU A 41 7.80 6.00 -2.16
N PHE A 42 8.67 6.72 -2.88
CA PHE A 42 8.46 8.15 -3.14
C PHE A 42 7.17 8.43 -3.90
N SER A 43 6.85 7.63 -4.89
CA SER A 43 5.57 7.77 -5.62
C SER A 43 4.37 7.59 -4.71
N MET A 44 4.40 6.60 -3.82
CA MET A 44 3.34 6.37 -2.84
C MET A 44 3.22 7.52 -1.82
N LEU A 45 4.35 8.01 -1.31
CA LEU A 45 4.39 9.13 -0.37
C LEU A 45 3.89 10.43 -1.02
N GLN A 46 4.25 10.68 -2.27
CA GLN A 46 3.76 11.82 -3.03
C GLN A 46 2.25 11.73 -3.26
N ALA A 47 1.74 10.57 -3.64
CA ALA A 47 0.30 10.35 -3.76
C ALA A 47 -0.43 10.55 -2.42
N ALA A 48 0.15 10.06 -1.33
CA ALA A 48 -0.38 10.28 0.02
C ALA A 48 -0.44 11.76 0.39
N GLN A 49 0.60 12.53 0.05
CA GLN A 49 0.64 13.97 0.30
C GLN A 49 -0.48 14.71 -0.43
N ILE A 50 -0.75 14.36 -1.68
CA ILE A 50 -1.82 14.95 -2.49
C ILE A 50 -3.20 14.62 -1.91
N LYS A 51 -3.35 13.42 -1.34
CA LYS A 51 -4.61 12.91 -0.78
C LYS A 51 -4.78 13.12 0.73
N VAL A 52 -3.92 13.91 1.37
CA VAL A 52 -3.98 14.16 2.82
C VAL A 52 -5.39 14.57 3.26
N GLY A 53 -5.87 13.97 4.34
CA GLY A 53 -7.23 14.14 4.87
C GLY A 53 -8.19 13.04 4.43
N ARG A 54 -7.86 12.26 3.41
CA ARG A 54 -8.67 11.15 2.90
C ARG A 54 -8.20 9.81 3.48
N ARG A 55 -9.09 8.82 3.48
CA ARG A 55 -8.76 7.44 3.86
C ARG A 55 -7.73 6.82 2.92
N ASP A 56 -7.75 7.20 1.64
CA ASP A 56 -6.74 6.82 0.65
C ASP A 56 -5.32 7.18 1.11
N ALA A 57 -5.14 8.40 1.63
CA ALA A 57 -3.84 8.84 2.12
C ALA A 57 -3.37 8.01 3.31
N ARG A 58 -4.25 7.68 4.23
CA ARG A 58 -3.93 6.82 5.38
C ARG A 58 -3.44 5.45 4.90
N LEU A 59 -4.15 4.84 3.96
CA LEU A 59 -3.74 3.56 3.37
C LEU A 59 -2.36 3.64 2.71
N LEU A 60 -2.11 4.68 1.92
CA LEU A 60 -0.82 4.88 1.25
C LEU A 60 0.32 5.09 2.24
N ILE A 61 0.09 5.84 3.33
CA ILE A 61 1.06 6.06 4.40
C ILE A 61 1.38 4.73 5.09
N ASP A 62 0.36 3.95 5.46
CA ASP A 62 0.54 2.69 6.16
C ASP A 62 1.26 1.66 5.29
N LEU A 63 0.88 1.52 4.02
CA LEU A 63 1.57 0.65 3.06
C LEU A 63 3.02 1.07 2.84
N SER A 64 3.28 2.37 2.70
CA SER A 64 4.64 2.89 2.57
C SER A 64 5.48 2.59 3.80
N ALA A 65 4.90 2.70 4.99
CA ALA A 65 5.60 2.40 6.24
C ALA A 65 5.97 0.91 6.35
N VAL A 66 5.03 0.02 6.03
CA VAL A 66 5.29 -1.43 6.05
C VAL A 66 6.33 -1.82 5.01
N ALA A 67 6.21 -1.32 3.79
CA ALA A 67 7.17 -1.58 2.73
C ALA A 67 8.56 -1.05 3.06
N HIS A 68 8.63 0.16 3.61
CA HIS A 68 9.89 0.78 4.05
C HIS A 68 10.55 -0.02 5.18
N GLU A 69 9.80 -0.42 6.19
CA GLU A 69 10.34 -1.21 7.30
C GLU A 69 10.89 -2.56 6.82
N HIS A 70 10.19 -3.22 5.90
CA HIS A 70 10.66 -4.47 5.30
C HIS A 70 11.91 -4.27 4.44
N ALA A 71 11.99 -3.16 3.70
CA ALA A 71 13.10 -2.86 2.80
C ALA A 71 14.32 -2.24 3.52
N ARG A 72 14.16 -1.72 4.72
CA ARG A 72 15.17 -1.00 5.50
C ARG A 72 16.58 -1.63 5.47
N PRO A 73 16.76 -2.95 5.65
CA PRO A 73 18.08 -3.56 5.62
C PRO A 73 18.79 -3.49 4.26
N TYR A 74 18.04 -3.24 3.20
CA TYR A 74 18.53 -3.21 1.81
C TYR A 74 18.69 -1.81 1.25
N LEU A 75 18.23 -0.79 1.98
CA LEU A 75 18.28 0.60 1.55
C LEU A 75 19.49 1.33 2.13
N PRO A 76 20.06 2.31 1.39
CA PRO A 76 21.06 3.22 1.95
C PRO A 76 20.51 3.98 3.16
N ASP A 77 21.36 4.23 4.15
CA ASP A 77 20.98 4.94 5.39
C ASP A 77 20.38 6.32 5.13
N GLU A 78 20.91 7.04 4.17
CA GLU A 78 20.41 8.38 3.82
C GLU A 78 18.99 8.31 3.25
N LEU A 79 18.71 7.35 2.37
CA LEU A 79 17.38 7.13 1.83
C LEU A 79 16.39 6.72 2.93
N THR A 80 16.82 5.84 3.83
CA THR A 80 16.02 5.42 4.99
C THR A 80 15.61 6.61 5.85
N LYS A 81 16.54 7.52 6.16
CA LYS A 81 16.24 8.73 6.94
C LYS A 81 15.26 9.66 6.23
N GLN A 82 15.42 9.86 4.93
CA GLN A 82 14.52 10.71 4.15
C GLN A 82 13.09 10.14 4.15
N ILE A 83 12.94 8.83 4.00
CA ILE A 83 11.63 8.17 4.03
C ILE A 83 11.02 8.23 5.44
N ASP A 84 11.80 7.97 6.48
CA ASP A 84 11.33 8.08 7.88
C ASP A 84 10.81 9.49 8.19
N GLN A 85 11.53 10.52 7.75
CA GLN A 85 11.13 11.91 7.92
C GLN A 85 9.84 12.23 7.16
N ALA A 86 9.74 11.80 5.91
CA ALA A 86 8.55 12.00 5.09
C ALA A 86 7.32 11.31 5.68
N LEU A 87 7.46 10.07 6.15
CA LEU A 87 6.40 9.32 6.84
C LEU A 87 5.95 10.01 8.12
N GLY A 88 6.88 10.52 8.92
CA GLY A 88 6.56 11.27 10.14
C GLY A 88 5.74 12.53 9.85
N GLN A 89 6.15 13.32 8.86
CA GLN A 89 5.45 14.52 8.45
C GLN A 89 4.05 14.22 7.89
N LEU A 90 3.94 13.19 7.04
CA LEU A 90 2.65 12.79 6.47
C LEU A 90 1.66 12.27 7.51
N ARG A 91 2.13 11.51 8.50
CA ARG A 91 1.27 11.06 9.61
C ARG A 91 0.70 12.22 10.41
N LEU A 92 1.53 13.22 10.74
CA LEU A 92 1.08 14.42 11.43
C LEU A 92 0.07 15.22 10.60
N ALA A 93 0.37 15.42 9.31
CA ALA A 93 -0.52 16.12 8.40
C ALA A 93 -1.85 15.37 8.22
N GLN A 94 -1.84 14.06 8.12
CA GLN A 94 -3.03 13.23 7.99
C GLN A 94 -3.93 13.33 9.21
N VAL A 95 -3.39 13.20 10.42
CA VAL A 95 -4.18 13.33 11.67
C VAL A 95 -4.81 14.70 11.78
N SER A 96 -4.05 15.77 11.48
CA SER A 96 -4.57 17.14 11.51
C SER A 96 -5.69 17.34 10.49
N ALA A 97 -5.50 16.85 9.25
CA ALA A 97 -6.49 17.01 8.19
C ALA A 97 -7.75 16.15 8.43
N GLU A 98 -7.62 14.94 8.95
CA GLU A 98 -8.77 14.11 9.34
C GLU A 98 -9.63 14.75 10.42
N GLY A 99 -9.02 15.42 11.39
CA GLY A 99 -9.72 16.19 12.39
C GLY A 99 -10.57 17.32 11.79
N GLN A 100 -10.05 18.02 10.78
CA GLN A 100 -10.77 19.07 10.07
C GLN A 100 -11.90 18.53 9.19
N VAL A 101 -11.68 17.43 8.47
CA VAL A 101 -12.69 16.77 7.63
C VAL A 101 -13.85 16.25 8.48
N SER A 102 -13.57 15.66 9.63
CA SER A 102 -14.61 15.17 10.56
C SER A 102 -15.52 16.31 11.04
N GLN A 103 -14.98 17.52 11.20
CA GLN A 103 -15.78 18.69 11.61
C GLN A 103 -16.69 19.22 10.48
N ARG A 104 -16.28 19.02 9.22
CA ARG A 104 -17.03 19.53 8.05
C ARG A 104 -18.04 18.53 7.51
N SER A 105 -17.97 17.25 7.89
CA SER A 105 -18.81 16.15 7.39
C SER A 105 -18.77 16.02 5.85
N GLU A 106 -17.67 16.40 5.24
CA GLU A 106 -17.47 16.32 3.80
C GLU A 106 -17.03 14.89 3.40
N VAL A 107 -17.81 14.25 2.54
CA VAL A 107 -17.42 12.99 1.89
C VAL A 107 -16.88 13.34 0.51
N GLU A 108 -15.63 13.01 0.27
CA GLU A 108 -15.05 13.19 -1.05
C GLU A 108 -15.39 12.02 -1.98
N GLU A 109 -15.72 12.37 -3.21
CA GLU A 109 -15.90 11.40 -4.29
C GLU A 109 -14.60 10.60 -4.51
N ASN A 110 -14.71 9.30 -4.72
CA ASN A 110 -13.58 8.37 -4.92
C ASN A 110 -12.66 8.18 -3.71
N ASP A 111 -13.08 8.52 -2.51
CA ASP A 111 -12.37 8.07 -1.31
C ASP A 111 -12.68 6.59 -1.03
N LEU A 112 -11.82 5.92 -0.28
CA LEU A 112 -12.04 4.54 0.12
C LEU A 112 -13.39 4.38 0.82
N THR A 113 -14.29 3.64 0.17
CA THR A 113 -15.62 3.34 0.70
C THR A 113 -15.61 2.11 1.61
N ARG A 114 -14.60 1.26 1.45
CA ARG A 114 -14.47 0.00 2.19
C ARG A 114 -13.27 0.05 3.12
N VAL A 115 -13.56 0.19 4.41
CA VAL A 115 -12.56 -0.05 5.44
C VAL A 115 -12.66 -1.54 5.81
N PRO A 116 -11.57 -2.33 5.67
CA PRO A 116 -11.57 -3.70 6.16
C PRO A 116 -11.90 -3.67 7.66
N ALA A 117 -12.82 -4.52 8.08
CA ALA A 117 -13.10 -4.68 9.49
C ALA A 117 -11.81 -5.04 10.23
N PRO A 118 -11.53 -4.44 11.40
CA PRO A 118 -10.41 -4.88 12.20
C PRO A 118 -10.52 -6.39 12.42
N PRO A 119 -9.40 -7.13 12.43
CA PRO A 119 -9.45 -8.57 12.67
C PRO A 119 -10.23 -8.78 13.95
N SER A 120 -11.30 -9.56 13.86
CA SER A 120 -12.15 -9.86 15.01
C SER A 120 -11.24 -10.38 16.11
N ALA A 121 -11.23 -9.71 17.25
CA ALA A 121 -10.59 -10.24 18.43
C ALA A 121 -11.09 -11.67 18.62
N PRO A 122 -10.21 -12.66 18.89
CA PRO A 122 -10.68 -14.02 19.12
C PRO A 122 -11.78 -13.97 20.16
N ALA A 123 -12.92 -14.58 19.84
CA ALA A 123 -14.06 -14.63 20.74
C ALA A 123 -13.54 -15.02 22.13
N PRO A 124 -13.95 -14.35 23.21
CA PRO A 124 -13.52 -14.71 24.53
C PRO A 124 -13.81 -16.19 24.71
N GLN A 125 -12.76 -16.97 24.94
CA GLN A 125 -12.91 -18.39 25.19
C GLN A 125 -13.83 -18.54 26.42
N PRO A 126 -14.85 -19.36 26.34
CA PRO A 126 -15.65 -19.63 27.51
C PRO A 126 -14.70 -20.11 28.64
N PRO A 127 -14.90 -19.64 29.86
CA PRO A 127 -14.05 -20.05 30.97
C PRO A 127 -13.97 -21.58 31.00
N PRO A 128 -12.78 -22.15 31.27
CA PRO A 128 -12.65 -23.60 31.34
C PRO A 128 -13.70 -24.15 32.31
N ALA A 129 -14.44 -25.16 31.85
CA ALA A 129 -15.43 -25.81 32.68
C ALA A 129 -14.80 -26.19 34.02
N PRO A 130 -15.45 -25.90 35.13
CA PRO A 130 -14.91 -26.32 36.43
C PRO A 130 -14.64 -27.83 36.41
N PRO A 131 -13.52 -28.29 36.99
CA PRO A 131 -13.21 -29.70 37.02
C PRO A 131 -14.40 -30.43 37.61
N PRO A 132 -14.76 -31.60 37.08
CA PRO A 132 -15.88 -32.37 37.63
C PRO A 132 -15.64 -32.54 39.11
N SER A 133 -16.56 -32.04 39.90
CA SER A 133 -16.54 -32.25 41.36
C SER A 133 -16.45 -33.75 41.58
N ARG A 134 -15.29 -34.21 41.96
CA ARG A 134 -15.21 -35.55 42.50
C ARG A 134 -16.10 -35.53 43.74
N LEU A 135 -17.32 -35.97 43.58
CA LEU A 135 -18.15 -36.32 44.68
C LEU A 135 -17.35 -37.33 45.52
N TRP A 136 -16.75 -36.80 46.59
CA TRP A 136 -16.20 -37.66 47.59
C TRP A 136 -17.39 -38.46 48.16
N VAL A 137 -17.47 -39.70 47.76
CA VAL A 137 -18.45 -40.64 48.37
C VAL A 137 -17.78 -41.14 49.64
N PRO A 138 -18.29 -40.76 50.83
CA PRO A 138 -17.72 -41.28 52.04
C PRO A 138 -18.03 -42.75 52.12
N GLY A 139 -17.00 -43.52 52.16
CA GLY A 139 -16.96 -44.80 52.81
C GLY A 139 -17.64 -46.00 52.19
N ARG A 140 -16.88 -46.75 51.68
CA ARG A 140 -16.78 -48.17 52.08
C ARG A 140 -15.39 -48.64 51.80
#